data_70bee442f1a912c960141957c72d3478
#
_entry.id   70bee442f1a912c960141957c72d3478
#
_cell.length_a   1.000
_cell.length_b   1.000
_cell.length_c   1.000
_cell.angle_alpha   90.00
_cell.angle_beta   90.00
_cell.angle_gamma   90.00
#
_symmetry.space_group_name_H-M   'P 1'
#
loop_
_entity.id
_entity.type
_entity.pdbx_description
1 polymer ?
#
loop_
_entity_poly.entity_id
_entity_poly.type
_entity_poly.pdbx_seq_one_letter_code
_entity_poly.pdbx_strand_id
1 'polypeptide(L)' 'MTKSKLVSDLKSQNKIIDECYRFLEMKMRSAVGQKEEYRKYGLSLGLLSLLKNINNDVLRDMDILRD' A
#
# COMPACT_ATOMS: atom_id res chain seq x y z
N MET A 1 -12.10 20.11 -0.31
CA MET A 1 -12.08 18.66 -0.62
C MET A 1 -13.32 18.01 -0.03
N THR A 2 -14.03 17.24 -0.80
CA THR A 2 -15.21 16.53 -0.30
C THR A 2 -14.81 15.17 0.27
N LYS A 3 -15.64 14.65 1.17
CA LYS A 3 -15.47 13.32 1.72
C LYS A 3 -15.44 12.26 0.59
N SER A 4 -16.35 12.41 -0.36
CA SER A 4 -16.45 11.50 -1.51
C SER A 4 -15.16 11.44 -2.32
N LYS A 5 -14.56 12.61 -2.57
CA LYS A 5 -13.30 12.67 -3.31
C LYS A 5 -12.16 12.03 -2.52
N LEU A 6 -12.10 12.28 -1.22
CA LEU A 6 -11.07 11.67 -0.37
C LEU A 6 -11.18 10.14 -0.37
N VAL A 7 -12.40 9.61 -0.25
CA VAL A 7 -12.63 8.16 -0.32
C VAL A 7 -12.15 7.60 -1.65
N SER A 8 -12.51 8.27 -2.75
CA SER A 8 -12.10 7.84 -4.09
C SER A 8 -10.57 7.84 -4.22
N ASP A 9 -9.92 8.90 -3.72
CA ASP A 9 -8.46 9.01 -3.79
C ASP A 9 -7.77 7.92 -2.99
N LEU A 10 -8.28 7.60 -1.79
CA LEU A 10 -7.71 6.54 -0.95
C LEU A 10 -7.85 5.17 -1.61
N LYS A 11 -9.00 4.90 -2.23
CA LYS A 11 -9.21 3.64 -2.95
C LYS A 11 -8.29 3.52 -4.14
N SER A 12 -8.07 4.62 -4.87
CA SER A 12 -7.13 4.65 -5.99
C SER A 12 -5.70 4.41 -5.51
N GLN A 13 -5.32 5.01 -4.40
CA GLN A 13 -4.00 4.78 -3.80
C GLN A 13 -3.81 3.32 -3.43
N ASN A 14 -4.82 2.70 -2.82
CA ASN A 14 -4.74 1.29 -2.44
C ASN A 14 -4.51 0.40 -3.66
N LYS A 15 -5.16 0.72 -4.78
CA LYS A 15 -4.96 -0.02 -6.02
C LYS A 15 -3.51 0.11 -6.51
N ILE A 16 -2.97 1.31 -6.48
CA ILE A 16 -1.58 1.56 -6.88
C ILE A 16 -0.62 0.83 -5.93
N ILE A 17 -0.91 0.85 -4.63
CA ILE A 17 -0.11 0.15 -3.63
C ILE A 17 -0.08 -1.35 -3.95
N ASP A 18 -1.23 -1.95 -4.28
CA ASP A 18 -1.29 -3.37 -4.62
C ASP A 18 -0.45 -3.70 -5.85
N GLU A 19 -0.49 -2.85 -6.87
CA GLU A 19 0.31 -3.04 -8.08
C GLU A 19 1.80 -2.92 -7.78
N CYS A 20 2.19 -1.93 -7.00
CA CYS A 20 3.58 -1.74 -6.57
C CYS A 20 4.06 -2.92 -5.72
N TYR A 21 3.20 -3.41 -4.84
CA TYR A 21 3.52 -4.55 -3.99
C TYR A 21 3.86 -5.78 -4.83
N ARG A 22 3.03 -6.08 -5.81
CA ARG A 22 3.27 -7.22 -6.71
C ARG A 22 4.58 -7.09 -7.48
N PHE A 23 4.85 -5.88 -7.98
CA PHE A 23 6.09 -5.60 -8.69
C PHE A 23 7.30 -5.83 -7.80
N LEU A 24 7.26 -5.31 -6.57
CA LEU A 24 8.36 -5.46 -5.62
C LEU A 24 8.53 -6.90 -5.17
N GLU A 25 7.43 -7.66 -5.04
CA GLU A 25 7.54 -9.09 -4.76
C GLU A 25 8.30 -9.82 -5.86
N MET A 26 8.01 -9.51 -7.11
CA MET A 26 8.74 -10.11 -8.24
C MET A 26 10.21 -9.76 -8.19
N LYS A 27 10.53 -8.50 -7.90
CA LYS A 27 11.92 -8.05 -7.79
C LYS A 27 12.64 -8.75 -6.64
N MET A 28 11.95 -8.91 -5.52
CA MET A 28 12.52 -9.59 -4.36
C MET A 28 12.84 -11.05 -4.68
N ARG A 29 11.94 -11.75 -5.36
CA ARG A 29 12.17 -13.12 -5.77
C ARG A 29 13.36 -13.24 -6.71
N SER A 30 13.51 -12.26 -7.60
CA SER A 30 14.65 -12.23 -8.55
C SER A 30 15.97 -11.90 -7.85
N ALA A 31 15.91 -11.32 -6.67
CA ALA A 31 17.09 -10.89 -5.92
C ALA A 31 17.53 -11.88 -4.85
N VAL A 32 17.01 -13.11 -4.91
CA VAL A 32 17.45 -14.17 -3.98
C VAL A 32 18.95 -14.40 -4.18
N GLY A 33 19.71 -14.33 -3.09
CA GLY A 33 21.16 -14.40 -3.12
C GLY A 33 21.86 -13.05 -3.18
N GLN A 34 21.11 -11.97 -3.42
CA GLN A 34 21.63 -10.60 -3.38
C GLN A 34 21.12 -9.93 -2.11
N LYS A 35 21.85 -10.12 -1.04
CA LYS A 35 21.40 -9.81 0.31
C LYS A 35 20.86 -8.39 0.49
N GLU A 36 21.58 -7.39 0.00
CA GLU A 36 21.16 -5.99 0.16
C GLU A 36 19.92 -5.66 -0.66
N GLU A 37 19.85 -6.14 -1.89
CA GLU A 37 18.71 -5.92 -2.75
C GLU A 37 17.47 -6.59 -2.17
N TYR A 38 17.62 -7.83 -1.73
CA TYR A 38 16.54 -8.58 -1.10
C TYR A 38 15.97 -7.85 0.10
N ARG A 39 16.86 -7.37 0.99
CA ARG A 39 16.47 -6.64 2.19
C ARG A 39 15.74 -5.34 1.85
N LYS A 40 16.26 -4.60 0.87
CA LYS A 40 15.68 -3.33 0.43
C LYS A 40 14.25 -3.53 -0.07
N TYR A 41 14.03 -4.52 -0.91
CA TYR A 41 12.68 -4.81 -1.40
C TYR A 41 11.74 -5.26 -0.27
N GLY A 42 12.24 -6.05 0.66
CA GLY A 42 11.46 -6.48 1.83
C GLY A 42 11.01 -5.30 2.68
N LEU A 43 11.89 -4.34 2.91
CA LEU A 43 11.55 -3.12 3.65
C LEU A 43 10.49 -2.31 2.92
N SER A 44 10.62 -2.18 1.60
CA SER A 44 9.65 -1.46 0.79
C SER A 44 8.27 -2.12 0.83
N LEU A 45 8.22 -3.44 0.78
CA LEU A 45 6.97 -4.18 0.91
C LEU A 45 6.30 -3.92 2.25
N GLY A 46 7.08 -3.88 3.32
CA GLY A 46 6.57 -3.56 4.65
C GLY A 46 5.95 -2.18 4.73
N LEU A 47 6.61 -1.19 4.13
CA LEU A 47 6.09 0.19 4.10
C LEU A 47 4.79 0.28 3.30
N LEU A 48 4.70 -0.41 2.17
CA LEU A 48 3.48 -0.41 1.36
C LEU A 48 2.33 -1.05 2.12
N SER A 49 2.58 -2.15 2.84
CA SER A 49 1.56 -2.79 3.68
C SER A 49 1.07 -1.85 4.76
N LEU A 50 1.98 -1.13 5.40
CA LEU A 50 1.62 -0.15 6.44
C LEU A 50 0.75 0.96 5.87
N LEU A 51 1.13 1.52 4.73
CA LEU A 51 0.34 2.56 4.06
C LEU A 51 -1.07 2.08 3.73
N LYS A 52 -1.18 0.87 3.21
CA LYS A 52 -2.49 0.30 2.87
C LYS A 52 -3.35 0.13 4.12
N ASN A 53 -2.75 -0.32 5.22
CA ASN A 53 -3.46 -0.47 6.49
C ASN A 53 -3.95 0.87 7.00
N ILE A 54 -3.14 1.92 6.92
CA ILE A 54 -3.52 3.27 7.31
C ILE A 54 -4.68 3.76 6.45
N ASN A 55 -4.60 3.58 5.14
CA ASN A 55 -5.67 3.98 4.22
C ASN A 55 -6.97 3.25 4.54
N ASN A 56 -6.89 1.96 4.83
CA ASN A 56 -8.07 1.16 5.17
C ASN A 56 -8.68 1.61 6.50
N ASP A 57 -7.86 1.98 7.48
CA ASP A 57 -8.35 2.50 8.76
C ASP A 57 -9.07 3.82 8.56
N VAL A 58 -8.52 4.71 7.76
CA VAL A 58 -9.16 5.98 7.44
C VAL A 58 -10.49 5.76 6.73
N LEU A 59 -10.51 4.86 5.73
CA LEU A 59 -11.73 4.53 5.00
C LEU A 59 -12.81 3.99 5.92
N ARG A 60 -12.43 3.12 6.85
CA ARG A 60 -13.37 2.55 7.82
C ARG A 60 -13.92 3.64 8.73
N ASP A 61 -13.06 4.52 9.23
CA ASP A 61 -13.48 5.62 10.11
C ASP A 61 -14.42 6.58 9.38
N MET A 62 -14.15 6.88 8.13
CA MET A 62 -15.02 7.72 7.32
C MET A 62 -16.38 7.09 7.09
N ASP A 63 -16.42 5.77 6.94
CA ASP A 63 -17.68 5.06 6.78
C ASP A 63 -18.51 5.10 8.07
N ILE A 64 -17.87 4.94 9.21
CA ILE A 64 -18.52 5.03 10.51
C ILE A 64 -19.05 6.44 10.77
N LEU A 65 -18.31 7.47 10.37
CA LEU A 65 -18.68 8.87 10.57
C LEU A 65 -19.64 9.42 9.53
N ARG A 66 -20.01 8.60 8.59
CA ARG A 66 -20.94 9.01 7.53
C ARG A 66 -22.32 9.25 8.12
N ASP A 67 -22.94 10.33 7.72
CA ASP A 67 -24.28 10.67 8.20
C ASP A 67 -25.33 9.97 7.39
#